data_ebe3946354d67fb2c982cb7f0961b7ac
#
_entry.id   ebe3946354d67fb2c982cb7f0961b7ac
#
_cell.length_a   1.000
_cell.length_b   1.000
_cell.length_c   1.000
_cell.angle_alpha   90.00
_cell.angle_beta   90.00
_cell.angle_gamma   90.00
#
_symmetry.space_group_name_H-M   'P 1'
#
loop_
_entity.id
_entity.type
_entity.pdbx_description
1 polymer ?
#
loop_
_entity_poly.entity_id
_entity_poly.type
_entity_poly.pdbx_seq_one_letter_code
_entity_poly.pdbx_strand_id
1 'polypeptide(L)'
;MRPLLSGAWHPKGHGAETDLILLIMTDGEPSDCSFSELRTLVGQKSPNVYCTFMMCTEEDDVVEQYNKSLDRLPGVDITDDYVSEKKEVEKLGNKLSYYKWMAKAVLGGKMPKYDHMDEKRAGGGGGCCVIA
;
A
#
# COMPACT_ATOMS: atom_id res chain seq x y z
N MET A 1 3.03 -11.27 12.48
CA MET A 1 3.42 -10.82 11.12
C MET A 1 4.46 -11.69 10.42
N ARG A 2 5.59 -12.10 11.05
CA ARG A 2 6.65 -12.89 10.40
C ARG A 2 6.16 -14.12 9.61
N PRO A 3 5.28 -15.00 10.12
CA PRO A 3 4.81 -16.15 9.36
C PRO A 3 4.05 -15.78 8.07
N LEU A 4 3.29 -14.68 8.10
CA LEU A 4 2.56 -14.19 6.92
C LEU A 4 3.51 -13.61 5.87
N LEU A 5 4.51 -12.84 6.30
CA LEU A 5 5.49 -12.23 5.40
C LEU A 5 6.42 -13.27 4.75
N SER A 6 6.71 -14.38 5.43
CA SER A 6 7.50 -15.48 4.86
C SER A 6 6.78 -16.27 3.79
N GLY A 7 5.49 -16.02 3.56
CA GLY A 7 4.67 -16.82 2.64
C GLY A 7 4.42 -18.26 3.12
N ALA A 8 4.78 -18.57 4.37
CA ALA A 8 4.57 -19.90 4.94
C ALA A 8 3.10 -20.19 5.28
N TRP A 9 2.29 -19.14 5.37
CA TRP A 9 0.87 -19.29 5.59
C TRP A 9 0.14 -19.45 4.26
N HIS A 10 -0.51 -20.60 4.09
CA HIS A 10 -1.38 -20.86 2.94
C HIS A 10 -2.75 -21.31 3.43
N PRO A 11 -3.85 -20.74 2.92
CA PRO A 11 -5.18 -21.30 3.16
C PRO A 11 -5.22 -22.76 2.71
N LYS A 12 -5.96 -23.59 3.42
CA LYS A 12 -6.13 -25.00 3.04
C LYS A 12 -6.61 -25.10 1.58
N GLY A 13 -5.89 -25.85 0.77
CA GLY A 13 -6.23 -26.07 -0.64
C GLY A 13 -5.55 -25.14 -1.65
N HIS A 14 -4.72 -24.20 -1.20
CA HIS A 14 -3.94 -23.32 -2.07
C HIS A 14 -2.44 -23.68 -2.02
N GLY A 15 -1.81 -23.74 -3.18
CA GLY A 15 -0.37 -24.03 -3.28
C GLY A 15 0.51 -22.83 -2.96
N ALA A 16 1.82 -23.06 -2.87
CA ALA A 16 2.83 -22.04 -2.59
C ALA A 16 2.94 -20.93 -3.65
N GLU A 17 2.32 -21.11 -4.81
CA GLU A 17 2.27 -20.12 -5.91
C GLU A 17 1.12 -19.11 -5.76
N THR A 18 0.28 -19.25 -4.74
CA THR A 18 -0.83 -18.34 -4.52
C THR A 18 -0.32 -17.02 -3.93
N ASP A 19 -0.71 -15.91 -4.56
CA ASP A 19 -0.41 -14.59 -4.03
C ASP A 19 -1.18 -14.33 -2.73
N LEU A 20 -0.50 -13.76 -1.76
CA LEU A 20 -1.08 -13.31 -0.50
C LEU A 20 -1.11 -11.78 -0.48
N ILE A 21 -2.29 -11.22 -0.29
CA ILE A 21 -2.47 -9.78 -0.07
C ILE A 21 -2.76 -9.56 1.41
N LEU A 22 -1.91 -8.77 2.05
CA LEU A 22 -2.07 -8.34 3.44
C LEU A 22 -2.50 -6.88 3.47
N LEU A 23 -3.69 -6.63 4.01
CA LEU A 23 -4.13 -5.29 4.38
C LEU A 23 -3.88 -5.11 5.88
N ILE A 24 -2.97 -4.22 6.21
CA ILE A 24 -2.54 -3.93 7.58
C ILE A 24 -3.07 -2.57 7.97
N MET A 25 -4.06 -2.55 8.86
CA MET A 25 -4.63 -1.31 9.39
C MET A 25 -3.90 -0.91 10.66
N THR A 26 -3.47 0.33 10.74
CA THR A 26 -2.75 0.87 11.91
C THR A 26 -3.15 2.32 12.16
N ASP A 27 -3.18 2.70 13.43
CA ASP A 27 -3.53 4.04 13.91
C ASP A 27 -2.34 4.80 14.50
N GLY A 28 -1.15 4.22 14.45
CA GLY A 28 0.02 4.85 15.04
C GLY A 28 1.34 4.17 14.67
N GLU A 29 2.38 4.58 15.37
CA GLU A 29 3.71 4.00 15.23
C GLU A 29 3.75 2.54 15.68
N PRO A 30 4.70 1.72 15.15
CA PRO A 30 4.91 0.38 15.65
C PRO A 30 5.27 0.41 17.14
N SER A 31 4.54 -0.33 17.97
CA SER A 31 4.73 -0.34 19.42
C SER A 31 5.83 -1.30 19.90
N ASP A 32 6.18 -2.28 19.09
CA ASP A 32 7.06 -3.40 19.44
C ASP A 32 8.37 -3.44 18.63
N CYS A 33 8.55 -2.51 17.72
CA CYS A 33 9.77 -2.39 16.90
C CYS A 33 9.96 -0.95 16.39
N SER A 34 11.18 -0.63 15.99
CA SER A 34 11.46 0.62 15.27
C SER A 34 11.02 0.54 13.80
N PHE A 35 10.86 1.70 13.14
CA PHE A 35 10.62 1.75 11.70
C PHE A 35 11.71 1.08 10.86
N SER A 36 12.97 1.13 11.32
CA SER A 36 14.09 0.44 10.66
C SER A 36 13.95 -1.09 10.74
N GLU A 37 13.52 -1.61 11.88
CA GLU A 37 13.26 -3.04 12.06
C GLU A 37 12.04 -3.48 11.26
N LEU A 38 10.97 -2.68 11.27
CA LEU A 38 9.77 -2.93 10.46
C LEU A 38 10.13 -2.96 8.97
N ARG A 39 10.91 -1.99 8.48
CA ARG A 39 11.40 -1.97 7.10
C ARG A 39 12.19 -3.23 6.74
N THR A 40 13.08 -3.66 7.63
CA THR A 40 13.88 -4.88 7.42
C THR A 40 12.97 -6.11 7.35
N LEU A 41 12.01 -6.21 8.26
CA LEU A 41 11.06 -7.32 8.31
C LEU A 41 10.19 -7.38 7.04
N VAL A 42 9.63 -6.25 6.63
CA VAL A 42 8.77 -6.15 5.44
C VAL A 42 9.59 -6.35 4.15
N GLY A 43 10.82 -5.84 4.11
CA GLY A 43 11.74 -6.04 2.98
C GLY A 43 12.16 -7.49 2.75
N GLN A 44 12.10 -8.32 3.78
CA GLN A 44 12.40 -9.76 3.71
C GLN A 44 11.18 -10.63 3.37
N LYS A 45 10.04 -10.02 3.05
CA LYS A 45 8.84 -10.78 2.68
C LYS A 45 9.04 -11.60 1.41
N SER A 46 8.30 -12.69 1.28
CA SER A 46 8.29 -13.49 0.05
C SER A 46 7.76 -12.70 -1.15
N PRO A 47 8.23 -12.98 -2.38
CA PRO A 47 7.84 -12.24 -3.58
C PRO A 47 6.34 -12.29 -3.90
N ASN A 48 5.65 -13.35 -3.47
CA ASN A 48 4.21 -13.52 -3.64
C ASN A 48 3.37 -12.91 -2.50
N VAL A 49 3.99 -12.19 -1.58
CA VAL A 49 3.32 -11.47 -0.51
C VAL A 49 3.31 -9.98 -0.85
N TYR A 50 2.13 -9.39 -0.86
CA TYR A 50 1.90 -7.97 -1.13
C TYR A 50 1.28 -7.34 0.11
N CYS A 51 1.75 -6.17 0.49
CA CYS A 51 1.30 -5.50 1.71
C CYS A 51 0.76 -4.11 1.38
N THR A 52 -0.41 -3.78 1.90
CA THR A 52 -0.88 -2.41 1.97
C THR A 52 -1.02 -2.02 3.43
N PHE A 53 -0.38 -0.94 3.83
CA PHE A 53 -0.56 -0.33 5.14
C PHE A 53 -1.61 0.78 5.01
N MET A 54 -2.76 0.56 5.61
CA MET A 54 -3.84 1.54 5.68
C MET A 54 -3.68 2.35 6.96
N MET A 55 -3.41 3.64 6.79
CA MET A 55 -3.24 4.57 7.89
C MET A 55 -4.61 5.02 8.40
N CYS A 56 -4.91 4.73 9.65
CA CYS A 56 -6.15 5.10 10.32
C CYS A 56 -5.89 6.19 11.37
N THR A 57 -5.06 7.16 11.04
CA THR A 57 -4.65 8.25 11.92
C THR A 57 -4.71 9.59 11.18
N GLU A 58 -4.94 10.67 11.91
CA GLU A 58 -4.85 12.05 11.41
C GLU A 58 -3.45 12.68 11.68
N GLU A 59 -2.51 11.89 12.21
CA GLU A 59 -1.16 12.35 12.50
C GLU A 59 -0.27 12.28 11.25
N ASP A 60 -0.14 13.39 10.54
CA ASP A 60 0.65 13.49 9.30
C ASP A 60 2.09 13.02 9.47
N ASP A 61 2.71 13.26 10.62
CA ASP A 61 4.08 12.83 10.93
C ASP A 61 4.21 11.30 10.93
N VAL A 62 3.21 10.59 11.42
CA VAL A 62 3.17 9.11 11.44
C VAL A 62 3.02 8.58 10.02
N VAL A 63 2.09 9.14 9.25
CA VAL A 63 1.89 8.76 7.84
C VAL A 63 3.17 8.99 7.04
N GLU A 64 3.83 10.15 7.23
CA GLU A 64 5.07 10.47 6.55
C GLU A 64 6.20 9.49 6.90
N GLN A 65 6.29 9.02 8.14
CA GLN A 65 7.28 8.03 8.55
C GLN A 65 7.05 6.66 7.88
N TYR A 66 5.80 6.20 7.75
CA TYR A 66 5.46 5.00 7.00
C TYR A 66 5.85 5.15 5.53
N ASN A 67 5.47 6.25 4.89
CA ASN A 67 5.83 6.55 3.50
C ASN A 67 7.35 6.53 3.29
N LYS A 68 8.11 7.25 4.09
CA LYS A 68 9.57 7.28 4.00
C LYS A 68 10.21 5.91 4.22
N SER A 69 9.64 5.11 5.10
CA SER A 69 10.25 3.83 5.51
C SER A 69 9.89 2.68 4.60
N LEU A 70 8.66 2.60 4.10
CA LEU A 70 8.12 1.37 3.50
C LEU A 70 7.68 1.51 2.05
N ASP A 71 7.21 2.69 1.61
CA ASP A 71 6.56 2.89 0.32
C ASP A 71 7.41 2.46 -0.90
N ARG A 72 8.74 2.58 -0.79
CA ARG A 72 9.66 2.17 -1.85
C ARG A 72 10.01 0.67 -1.85
N LEU A 73 9.44 -0.12 -0.96
CA LEU A 73 9.68 -1.57 -0.95
C LEU A 73 8.82 -2.26 -2.01
N PRO A 74 9.38 -3.20 -2.78
CA PRO A 74 8.60 -3.92 -3.79
C PRO A 74 7.38 -4.62 -3.22
N GLY A 75 6.22 -4.43 -3.82
CA GLY A 75 4.98 -5.04 -3.38
C GLY A 75 4.45 -4.53 -2.04
N VAL A 76 4.78 -3.29 -1.71
CA VAL A 76 4.28 -2.57 -0.54
C VAL A 76 3.65 -1.26 -1.02
N ASP A 77 2.52 -0.91 -0.42
CA ASP A 77 1.82 0.35 -0.64
C ASP A 77 1.40 0.93 0.72
N ILE A 78 1.41 2.24 0.81
CA ILE A 78 0.90 2.99 1.95
C ILE A 78 -0.33 3.76 1.45
N THR A 79 -1.45 3.60 2.12
CA THR A 79 -2.67 4.33 1.78
C THR A 79 -3.27 4.99 3.01
N ASP A 80 -3.72 6.21 2.84
CA ASP A 80 -4.37 6.98 3.88
C ASP A 80 -5.90 6.74 3.84
N ASP A 81 -6.64 7.36 4.75
CA ASP A 81 -8.10 7.34 4.70
C ASP A 81 -8.63 7.96 3.40
N TYR A 82 -9.88 7.63 3.05
CA TYR A 82 -10.48 8.08 1.78
C TYR A 82 -10.48 9.59 1.62
N VAL A 83 -10.69 10.35 2.68
CA VAL A 83 -10.81 11.81 2.61
C VAL A 83 -9.45 12.45 2.33
N SER A 84 -8.41 11.98 2.99
CA SER A 84 -7.03 12.44 2.80
C SER A 84 -6.50 12.07 1.42
N GLU A 85 -6.62 10.81 1.02
CA GLU A 85 -6.23 10.31 -0.31
C GLU A 85 -6.97 11.07 -1.43
N LYS A 86 -8.26 11.31 -1.27
CA LYS A 86 -9.05 12.06 -2.25
C LYS A 86 -8.53 13.48 -2.44
N LYS A 87 -8.21 14.17 -1.34
CA LYS A 87 -7.64 15.53 -1.40
C LYS A 87 -6.30 15.55 -2.14
N GLU A 88 -5.44 14.56 -1.91
CA GLU A 88 -4.14 14.46 -2.59
C GLU A 88 -4.30 14.22 -4.08
N VAL A 89 -5.11 13.25 -4.45
CA VAL A 89 -5.41 12.93 -5.85
C VAL A 89 -6.06 14.12 -6.59
N GLU A 90 -6.97 14.85 -5.93
CA GLU A 90 -7.63 16.03 -6.50
C GLU A 90 -6.66 17.21 -6.68
N LYS A 91 -5.68 17.41 -5.78
CA LYS A 91 -4.60 18.41 -5.95
C LYS A 91 -3.77 18.16 -7.20
N LEU A 92 -3.67 16.92 -7.65
CA LEU A 92 -2.97 16.52 -8.87
C LEU A 92 -3.84 16.59 -10.15
N GLY A 93 -5.08 17.10 -10.02
CA GLY A 93 -6.04 17.19 -11.13
C GLY A 93 -6.74 15.89 -11.49
N ASN A 94 -6.62 14.87 -10.67
CA ASN A 94 -7.25 13.57 -10.85
C ASN A 94 -8.55 13.47 -10.01
N LYS A 95 -9.31 12.39 -10.21
CA LYS A 95 -10.51 12.10 -9.43
C LYS A 95 -10.40 10.74 -8.77
N LEU A 96 -10.63 10.69 -7.47
CA LEU A 96 -10.68 9.46 -6.70
C LEU A 96 -12.13 9.19 -6.25
N SER A 97 -12.73 8.13 -6.78
CA SER A 97 -14.00 7.61 -6.25
C SER A 97 -13.72 6.66 -5.09
N TYR A 98 -14.72 6.46 -4.23
CA TYR A 98 -14.62 5.52 -3.12
C TYR A 98 -14.22 4.09 -3.58
N TYR A 99 -14.78 3.63 -4.70
CA TYR A 99 -14.42 2.32 -5.26
C TYR A 99 -12.96 2.23 -5.73
N LYS A 100 -12.44 3.31 -6.31
CA LYS A 100 -11.02 3.38 -6.70
C LYS A 100 -10.10 3.38 -5.49
N TRP A 101 -10.47 4.10 -4.43
CA TRP A 101 -9.74 4.08 -3.17
C TRP A 101 -9.74 2.68 -2.54
N MET A 102 -10.89 2.00 -2.50
CA MET A 102 -10.94 0.61 -2.02
C MET A 102 -10.07 -0.32 -2.87
N ALA A 103 -10.06 -0.15 -4.20
CA ALA A 103 -9.20 -0.93 -5.08
C ALA A 103 -7.72 -0.65 -4.81
N LYS A 104 -7.32 0.61 -4.57
CA LYS A 104 -5.98 0.99 -4.15
C LYS A 104 -5.64 0.32 -2.82
N ALA A 105 -6.47 0.44 -1.82
CA ALA A 105 -6.26 -0.13 -0.49
C ALA A 105 -6.00 -1.65 -0.52
N VAL A 106 -6.66 -2.39 -1.44
CA VAL A 106 -6.50 -3.85 -1.53
C VAL A 106 -5.39 -4.24 -2.52
N LEU A 107 -5.23 -3.52 -3.62
CA LEU A 107 -4.41 -3.93 -4.76
C LEU A 107 -3.17 -3.06 -4.97
N GLY A 108 -2.99 -1.97 -4.25
CA GLY A 108 -1.89 -1.02 -4.43
C GLY A 108 -0.53 -1.72 -4.40
N GLY A 109 -0.26 -2.48 -3.38
CA GLY A 109 1.00 -3.22 -3.25
C GLY A 109 1.26 -4.25 -4.36
N LYS A 110 0.23 -4.76 -5.03
CA LYS A 110 0.35 -5.73 -6.13
C LYS A 110 0.30 -5.09 -7.51
N MET A 111 -0.48 -4.04 -7.69
CA MET A 111 -0.76 -3.46 -8.99
C MET A 111 -0.31 -1.99 -9.04
N PRO A 112 0.84 -1.69 -9.65
CA PRO A 112 1.43 -0.34 -9.68
C PRO A 112 0.48 0.76 -10.19
N LYS A 113 -0.48 0.41 -11.04
CA LYS A 113 -1.48 1.37 -11.54
C LYS A 113 -2.37 1.97 -10.44
N TYR A 114 -2.53 1.27 -9.32
CA TYR A 114 -3.29 1.76 -8.16
C TYR A 114 -2.39 2.50 -7.17
N ASP A 115 -1.17 2.02 -7.01
CA ASP A 115 -0.13 2.64 -6.20
C ASP A 115 0.18 4.08 -6.66
N HIS A 116 0.39 4.27 -7.97
CA HIS A 116 0.73 5.59 -8.55
C HIS A 116 -0.46 6.53 -8.81
N MET A 117 -1.63 6.29 -8.23
CA MET A 117 -2.80 7.17 -8.45
C MET A 117 -2.66 8.55 -7.83
N ASP A 118 -1.88 8.66 -6.78
CA ASP A 118 -1.56 9.87 -6.01
C ASP A 118 -0.20 10.48 -6.39
N GLU A 119 0.58 9.84 -7.25
CA GLU A 119 1.84 10.38 -7.74
C GLU A 119 1.63 11.34 -8.94
N LYS A 120 2.45 12.40 -9.00
CA LYS A 120 2.53 13.24 -10.20
C LYS A 120 3.00 12.38 -11.36
N ARG A 121 2.22 12.32 -12.43
CA ARG A 121 2.72 11.80 -13.70
C ARG A 121 3.94 12.61 -14.09
N ALA A 122 5.12 12.01 -14.01
CA ALA A 122 6.32 12.54 -14.65
C ALA A 122 5.98 12.72 -16.16
N GLY A 123 6.00 13.96 -16.63
CA GLY A 123 5.42 14.43 -17.87
C GLY A 123 5.64 13.51 -19.07
N GLY A 124 4.57 13.19 -19.77
CA GLY A 124 4.59 12.46 -21.03
C GLY A 124 3.20 12.00 -21.44
N GLY A 125 2.63 12.71 -22.34
CA GLY A 125 1.56 12.50 -23.28
C GLY A 125 0.65 11.25 -23.18
N GLY A 126 -0.64 11.52 -23.13
CA GLY A 126 -1.66 10.80 -23.87
C GLY A 126 -1.94 9.34 -23.48
N GLY A 127 -2.96 9.14 -22.71
CA GLY A 127 -3.55 7.83 -22.55
C GLY A 127 -4.63 7.85 -21.48
N CYS A 128 -5.84 8.25 -21.86
CA CYS A 128 -7.02 8.04 -21.05
C CYS A 128 -7.21 6.55 -20.84
N CYS A 129 -6.83 6.02 -19.70
CA CYS A 129 -7.41 4.78 -19.20
C CYS A 129 -8.77 5.13 -18.59
N VAL A 130 -9.79 5.17 -19.41
CA VAL A 130 -11.18 5.13 -18.97
C VAL A 130 -11.42 3.71 -18.47
N ILE A 131 -11.43 3.52 -17.15
CA ILE A 131 -12.06 2.34 -16.56
C ILE A 131 -13.51 2.77 -16.31
N ALA A 132 -14.37 2.25 -17.13
CA ALA A 132 -15.80 2.35 -16.93
C ALA A 132 -16.20 1.64 -15.63
#